data_21e9c1b8df1607e07d33693118831431
#
_entry.id   21e9c1b8df1607e07d33693118831431
#
_cell.length_a   1.000
_cell.length_b   1.000
_cell.length_c   1.000
_cell.angle_alpha   90.00
_cell.angle_beta   90.00
_cell.angle_gamma   90.00
#
_symmetry.space_group_name_H-M   'P 1'
#
loop_
_entity.id
_entity.type
_entity.pdbx_description
1 polymer ?
#
loop_
_entity_poly.entity_id
_entity_poly.type
_entity_poly.pdbx_seq_one_letter_code
_entity_poly.pdbx_strand_id
1 'polypeptide(L)'
;MFQNLQFRRQFLLTKKPIDQIDGWNCVKIDQYYLYVHPDLEVNSIHDSEKTIILTGELYDSEQPEKLNADILKDILASAHNFESFVKSTRKYAGTFAFLFKDDRDFVILNDARALREIYYCTEENQVVCGSQPNIIARFSNPKVKASSDPLLIDF
;
A
#
# COMPACT_ATOMS: atom_id res chain seq x y z
N MET A 1 5.39 -16.67 -21.57
CA MET A 1 4.17 -15.88 -21.77
C MET A 1 3.24 -15.81 -20.54
N PHE A 2 3.44 -16.60 -19.46
CA PHE A 2 2.60 -16.59 -18.25
C PHE A 2 3.19 -15.83 -17.05
N GLN A 3 4.42 -15.31 -17.14
CA GLN A 3 5.07 -14.57 -16.05
C GLN A 3 4.36 -13.27 -15.66
N ASN A 4 3.67 -12.63 -16.63
CA ASN A 4 2.94 -11.38 -16.39
C ASN A 4 1.63 -11.53 -15.60
N LEU A 5 1.18 -12.75 -15.31
CA LEU A 5 -0.04 -12.99 -14.52
C LEU A 5 0.27 -13.29 -13.05
N GLN A 6 1.53 -13.53 -12.71
CA GLN A 6 1.91 -13.80 -11.33
C GLN A 6 1.83 -12.52 -10.51
N PHE A 7 1.14 -12.59 -9.38
CA PHE A 7 0.90 -11.46 -8.48
C PHE A 7 0.20 -10.26 -9.15
N ARG A 8 -0.72 -10.55 -10.07
CA ARG A 8 -1.49 -9.52 -10.77
C ARG A 8 -2.18 -8.58 -9.77
N ARG A 9 -2.11 -7.26 -10.04
CA ARG A 9 -2.68 -6.20 -9.22
C ARG A 9 -2.20 -6.18 -7.77
N GLN A 10 -0.96 -6.61 -7.54
CA GLN A 10 -0.37 -6.63 -6.22
C GLN A 10 0.72 -5.56 -6.09
N PHE A 11 1.12 -5.28 -4.85
CA PHE A 11 2.23 -4.39 -4.54
C PHE A 11 3.16 -5.00 -3.50
N LEU A 12 4.38 -4.47 -3.46
CA LEU A 12 5.39 -4.77 -2.46
C LEU A 12 6.12 -3.48 -2.07
N LEU A 13 6.21 -3.21 -0.78
CA LEU A 13 6.94 -2.09 -0.20
C LEU A 13 8.13 -2.60 0.57
N THR A 14 9.32 -2.10 0.25
CA THR A 14 10.57 -2.50 0.88
C THR A 14 11.45 -1.30 1.20
N LYS A 15 12.35 -1.45 2.17
CA LYS A 15 13.35 -0.44 2.48
C LYS A 15 14.64 -0.66 1.67
N LYS A 16 14.96 -1.90 1.33
CA LYS A 16 16.07 -2.24 0.44
C LYS A 16 15.56 -2.36 -0.99
N PRO A 17 16.32 -1.87 -1.98
CA PRO A 17 15.97 -2.14 -3.36
C PRO A 17 16.03 -3.65 -3.62
N ILE A 18 15.07 -4.13 -4.40
CA ILE A 18 15.05 -5.50 -4.90
C ILE A 18 15.53 -5.45 -6.34
N ASP A 19 16.47 -6.32 -6.69
CA ASP A 19 16.89 -6.50 -8.06
C ASP A 19 15.67 -6.95 -8.87
N GLN A 20 15.27 -6.10 -9.73
CA GLN A 20 14.17 -6.09 -10.69
C GLN A 20 13.09 -7.20 -10.51
N ILE A 21 11.92 -6.80 -10.09
CA ILE A 21 10.71 -7.60 -10.29
C ILE A 21 10.30 -7.37 -11.75
N ASP A 22 10.52 -8.38 -12.61
CA ASP A 22 10.29 -8.26 -14.04
C ASP A 22 8.91 -7.70 -14.37
N GLY A 23 8.89 -6.58 -15.10
CA GLY A 23 7.67 -5.93 -15.58
C GLY A 23 6.91 -5.12 -14.55
N TRP A 24 7.40 -4.97 -13.31
CA TRP A 24 6.76 -4.12 -12.32
C TRP A 24 7.29 -2.70 -12.34
N ASN A 25 6.42 -1.75 -12.05
CA ASN A 25 6.80 -0.37 -11.83
C ASN A 25 7.39 -0.20 -10.42
N CYS A 26 8.37 0.70 -10.29
CA CYS A 26 8.95 1.03 -8.99
C CYS A 26 8.82 2.53 -8.74
N VAL A 27 8.20 2.89 -7.61
CA VAL A 27 8.11 4.26 -7.11
C VAL A 27 9.00 4.37 -5.88
N LYS A 28 9.98 5.28 -5.93
CA LYS A 28 10.83 5.57 -4.77
C LYS A 28 10.18 6.64 -3.90
N ILE A 29 10.06 6.34 -2.60
CA ILE A 29 9.46 7.20 -1.60
C ILE A 29 10.48 7.33 -0.46
N ASP A 30 11.31 8.37 -0.51
CA ASP A 30 12.40 8.56 0.44
C ASP A 30 13.34 7.34 0.50
N GLN A 31 13.38 6.63 1.62
CA GLN A 31 14.18 5.40 1.80
C GLN A 31 13.43 4.11 1.42
N TYR A 32 12.20 4.21 0.93
CA TYR A 32 11.36 3.07 0.58
C TYR A 32 11.20 2.93 -0.94
N TYR A 33 10.95 1.70 -1.38
CA TYR A 33 10.69 1.31 -2.75
C TYR A 33 9.33 0.61 -2.81
N LEU A 34 8.38 1.21 -3.51
CA LEU A 34 7.07 0.63 -3.78
C LEU A 34 7.09 0.01 -5.17
N TYR A 35 7.08 -1.32 -5.21
CA TYR A 35 6.94 -2.09 -6.45
C TYR A 35 5.46 -2.39 -6.67
N VAL A 36 4.99 -2.16 -7.89
CA VAL A 36 3.58 -2.28 -8.23
C VAL A 36 3.40 -3.00 -9.55
N HIS A 37 2.55 -4.03 -9.55
CA HIS A 37 2.19 -4.70 -10.80
C HIS A 37 1.55 -3.70 -11.79
N PRO A 38 1.85 -3.76 -13.10
CA PRO A 38 1.34 -2.82 -14.10
C PRO A 38 -0.18 -2.67 -14.14
N ASP A 39 -0.92 -3.73 -13.83
CA ASP A 39 -2.38 -3.73 -13.80
C ASP A 39 -2.98 -3.18 -12.48
N LEU A 40 -2.17 -2.79 -11.52
CA LEU A 40 -2.64 -2.10 -10.31
C LEU A 40 -2.58 -0.60 -10.55
N GLU A 41 -3.72 0.06 -10.45
CA GLU A 41 -3.77 1.51 -10.54
C GLU A 41 -3.05 2.15 -9.36
N VAL A 42 -2.20 3.12 -9.67
CA VAL A 42 -1.45 3.91 -8.68
C VAL A 42 -1.60 5.37 -9.02
N ASN A 43 -2.06 6.12 -8.03
CA ASN A 43 -2.12 7.58 -8.09
C ASN A 43 -1.29 8.16 -6.96
N SER A 44 -0.59 9.24 -7.21
CA SER A 44 0.20 9.91 -6.19
C SER A 44 0.00 11.41 -6.23
N ILE A 45 0.02 12.03 -5.05
CA ILE A 45 0.00 13.47 -4.90
C ILE A 45 0.95 13.86 -3.78
N HIS A 46 1.58 15.00 -3.91
CA HIS A 46 2.48 15.54 -2.89
C HIS A 46 2.44 17.07 -2.87
N ASP A 47 2.78 17.62 -1.75
CA ASP A 47 3.16 19.02 -1.56
C ASP A 47 4.58 19.10 -0.99
N SER A 48 4.97 20.23 -0.42
CA SER A 48 6.30 20.43 0.19
C SER A 48 6.52 19.59 1.46
N GLU A 49 5.46 19.11 2.11
CA GLU A 49 5.49 18.49 3.44
C GLU A 49 5.02 17.04 3.44
N LYS A 50 4.12 16.70 2.50
CA LYS A 50 3.42 15.41 2.52
C LYS A 50 3.40 14.72 1.18
N THR A 51 3.40 13.40 1.21
CA THR A 51 3.18 12.54 0.05
C THR A 51 2.07 11.55 0.37
N ILE A 52 1.11 11.43 -0.53
CA ILE A 52 0.02 10.45 -0.46
C ILE A 52 0.08 9.60 -1.72
N ILE A 53 0.16 8.30 -1.57
CA ILE A 53 0.07 7.35 -2.67
C ILE A 53 -1.13 6.45 -2.43
N LEU A 54 -1.96 6.33 -3.45
CA LEU A 54 -3.10 5.45 -3.51
C LEU A 54 -2.79 4.29 -4.45
N THR A 55 -3.00 3.07 -3.99
CA THR A 55 -3.05 1.88 -4.83
C THR A 55 -4.48 1.34 -4.85
N GLY A 56 -5.06 1.21 -6.03
CA GLY A 56 -6.45 0.79 -6.21
C GLY A 56 -7.41 1.95 -6.50
N GLU A 57 -8.67 1.79 -6.10
CA GLU A 57 -9.76 2.66 -6.54
C GLU A 57 -10.52 3.26 -5.36
N LEU A 58 -10.86 4.56 -5.47
CA LEU A 58 -11.70 5.30 -4.55
C LEU A 58 -12.99 5.77 -5.23
N TYR A 59 -14.04 5.86 -4.45
CA TYR A 59 -15.34 6.36 -4.88
C TYR A 59 -15.87 7.38 -3.87
N ASP A 60 -16.30 8.53 -4.37
CA ASP A 60 -17.05 9.51 -3.60
C ASP A 60 -18.55 9.31 -3.87
N SER A 61 -19.32 8.93 -2.85
CA SER A 61 -20.75 8.67 -3.00
C SER A 61 -21.58 9.93 -3.29
N GLU A 62 -21.04 11.11 -2.94
CA GLU A 62 -21.69 12.40 -3.19
C GLU A 62 -21.31 12.98 -4.56
N GLN A 63 -20.15 12.57 -5.09
CA GLN A 63 -19.62 13.04 -6.38
C GLN A 63 -19.03 11.85 -7.15
N PRO A 64 -19.87 10.97 -7.68
CA PRO A 64 -19.44 9.70 -8.30
C PRO A 64 -18.63 9.87 -9.58
N GLU A 65 -18.66 11.04 -10.19
CA GLU A 65 -17.85 11.40 -11.37
C GLU A 65 -16.38 11.73 -11.04
N LYS A 66 -16.03 11.92 -9.75
CA LYS A 66 -14.65 12.20 -9.35
C LYS A 66 -13.75 11.01 -9.60
N LEU A 67 -12.62 11.29 -10.22
CA LEU A 67 -11.54 10.32 -10.39
C LEU A 67 -10.62 10.29 -9.16
N ASN A 68 -9.86 9.22 -9.00
CA ASN A 68 -8.87 9.07 -7.94
C ASN A 68 -7.98 10.30 -7.75
N ALA A 69 -7.52 10.91 -8.84
CA ALA A 69 -6.66 12.09 -8.80
C ALA A 69 -7.34 13.32 -8.18
N ASP A 70 -8.64 13.50 -8.38
CA ASP A 70 -9.39 14.64 -7.81
C ASP A 70 -9.70 14.39 -6.34
N ILE A 71 -10.04 13.15 -5.99
CA ILE A 71 -10.22 12.74 -4.59
C ILE A 71 -8.93 12.93 -3.80
N LEU A 72 -7.78 12.58 -4.37
CA LEU A 72 -6.48 12.77 -3.72
C LEU A 72 -6.16 14.24 -3.46
N LYS A 73 -6.56 15.17 -4.36
CA LYS A 73 -6.41 16.61 -4.13
C LYS A 73 -7.22 17.08 -2.92
N ASP A 74 -8.46 16.60 -2.79
CA ASP A 74 -9.33 16.93 -1.65
C ASP A 74 -8.76 16.39 -0.34
N ILE A 75 -8.25 15.15 -0.38
CA ILE A 75 -7.60 14.53 0.79
C ILE A 75 -6.34 15.32 1.18
N LEU A 76 -5.46 15.65 0.24
CA LEU A 76 -4.23 16.39 0.51
C LEU A 76 -4.52 17.76 1.12
N ALA A 77 -5.52 18.48 0.59
CA ALA A 77 -5.95 19.78 1.12
C ALA A 77 -6.46 19.73 2.56
N SER A 78 -7.01 18.58 2.97
CA SER A 78 -7.58 18.37 4.30
C SER A 78 -6.61 17.70 5.29
N ALA A 79 -5.56 17.05 4.79
CA ALA A 79 -4.61 16.28 5.57
C ALA A 79 -3.46 17.16 6.08
N HIS A 80 -3.59 17.69 7.30
CA HIS A 80 -2.53 18.45 7.95
C HIS A 80 -1.54 17.56 8.73
N ASN A 81 -1.95 16.35 9.10
CA ASN A 81 -1.18 15.32 9.78
C ASN A 81 -1.87 13.95 9.55
N PHE A 82 -1.29 12.88 10.10
CA PHE A 82 -1.85 11.53 9.94
C PHE A 82 -3.29 11.41 10.45
N GLU A 83 -3.65 12.03 11.58
CA GLU A 83 -5.01 11.96 12.13
C GLU A 83 -6.04 12.61 11.21
N SER A 84 -5.75 13.83 10.72
CA SER A 84 -6.62 14.53 9.76
C SER A 84 -6.66 13.82 8.40
N PHE A 85 -5.56 13.19 7.96
CA PHE A 85 -5.55 12.33 6.81
C PHE A 85 -6.55 11.17 6.96
N VAL A 86 -6.46 10.39 8.04
CA VAL A 86 -7.39 9.29 8.31
C VAL A 86 -8.84 9.78 8.36
N LYS A 87 -9.08 10.95 8.98
CA LYS A 87 -10.41 11.53 9.04
C LYS A 87 -10.94 11.90 7.65
N SER A 88 -10.09 12.46 6.80
CA SER A 88 -10.47 12.87 5.43
C SER A 88 -10.80 11.68 4.53
N THR A 89 -10.23 10.48 4.79
CA THR A 89 -10.50 9.29 3.98
C THR A 89 -11.83 8.60 4.30
N ARG A 90 -12.44 8.87 5.46
CA ARG A 90 -13.62 8.13 5.97
C ARG A 90 -14.86 8.22 5.08
N LYS A 91 -15.00 9.28 4.30
CA LYS A 91 -16.16 9.49 3.42
C LYS A 91 -16.07 8.71 2.10
N TYR A 92 -14.88 8.19 1.78
CA TYR A 92 -14.66 7.47 0.53
C TYR A 92 -14.80 5.97 0.70
N ALA A 93 -15.40 5.34 -0.29
CA ALA A 93 -15.47 3.88 -0.43
C ALA A 93 -14.47 3.40 -1.48
N GLY A 94 -14.23 2.09 -1.54
CA GLY A 94 -13.37 1.50 -2.58
C GLY A 94 -12.60 0.29 -2.10
N THR A 95 -11.67 -0.15 -2.96
CA THR A 95 -10.71 -1.21 -2.67
C THR A 95 -9.31 -0.64 -2.84
N PHE A 96 -8.70 -0.25 -1.75
CA PHE A 96 -7.47 0.55 -1.79
C PHE A 96 -6.51 0.28 -0.65
N ALA A 97 -5.25 0.66 -0.89
CA ALA A 97 -4.31 0.96 0.18
C ALA A 97 -3.67 2.33 -0.07
N PHE A 98 -3.54 3.09 1.00
CA PHE A 98 -2.82 4.36 1.03
C PHE A 98 -1.44 4.18 1.65
N LEU A 99 -0.46 4.89 1.10
CA LEU A 99 0.75 5.25 1.81
C LEU A 99 0.70 6.75 2.08
N PHE A 100 0.80 7.09 3.35
CA PHE A 100 0.90 8.48 3.81
C PHE A 100 2.28 8.72 4.40
N LYS A 101 2.93 9.80 3.97
CA LYS A 101 4.22 10.23 4.50
C LYS A 101 4.19 11.72 4.77
N ASP A 102 4.64 12.12 5.96
CA ASP A 102 5.00 13.49 6.31
C ASP A 102 6.40 13.52 6.96
N ASP A 103 6.73 14.58 7.69
CA ASP A 103 8.01 14.74 8.41
C ASP A 103 8.14 13.78 9.62
N ARG A 104 7.02 13.27 10.16
CA ARG A 104 6.94 12.44 11.36
C ARG A 104 6.58 10.99 11.06
N ASP A 105 5.64 10.79 10.14
CA ASP A 105 4.96 9.53 9.94
C ASP A 105 5.21 8.97 8.54
N PHE A 106 5.42 7.66 8.47
CA PHE A 106 5.31 6.87 7.26
C PHE A 106 4.38 5.70 7.54
N VAL A 107 3.17 5.77 7.03
CA VAL A 107 2.07 4.86 7.38
C VAL A 107 1.48 4.24 6.14
N ILE A 108 1.08 2.98 6.23
CA ILE A 108 0.25 2.31 5.26
C ILE A 108 -1.12 2.02 5.89
N LEU A 109 -2.18 2.34 5.17
CA LEU A 109 -3.57 2.20 5.59
C LEU A 109 -4.36 1.53 4.47
N ASN A 110 -5.15 0.51 4.78
CA ASN A 110 -6.07 -0.11 3.82
C ASN A 110 -7.51 0.39 3.99
N ASP A 111 -8.38 -0.03 3.06
CA ASP A 111 -9.81 0.25 3.13
C ASP A 111 -10.47 -0.37 4.38
N ALA A 112 -11.62 0.18 4.78
CA ALA A 112 -12.30 -0.17 6.02
C ALA A 112 -12.73 -1.64 6.13
N ARG A 113 -12.81 -2.37 5.01
CA ARG A 113 -13.13 -3.80 4.96
C ARG A 113 -11.89 -4.67 4.77
N ALA A 114 -10.72 -4.06 4.67
CA ALA A 114 -9.47 -4.72 4.33
C ALA A 114 -9.55 -5.56 3.03
N LEU A 115 -10.35 -5.12 2.06
CA LEU A 115 -10.45 -5.78 0.76
C LEU A 115 -9.13 -5.71 -0.01
N ARG A 116 -8.37 -4.64 0.18
CA ARG A 116 -6.96 -4.57 -0.17
C ARG A 116 -6.15 -4.99 1.06
N GLU A 117 -5.85 -6.27 1.15
CA GLU A 117 -5.09 -6.83 2.27
C GLU A 117 -3.68 -6.24 2.33
N ILE A 118 -3.16 -6.11 3.55
CA ILE A 118 -1.81 -5.67 3.83
C ILE A 118 -1.16 -6.67 4.78
N TYR A 119 -0.13 -7.32 4.28
CA TYR A 119 0.73 -8.22 5.05
C TYR A 119 2.06 -7.55 5.29
N TYR A 120 2.69 -7.82 6.41
CA TYR A 120 4.02 -7.29 6.69
C TYR A 120 4.86 -8.29 7.48
N CYS A 121 6.17 -8.17 7.33
CA CYS A 121 7.13 -8.80 8.21
C CYS A 121 8.20 -7.79 8.64
N THR A 122 8.76 -8.03 9.80
CA THR A 122 9.86 -7.24 10.36
C THR A 122 11.07 -8.15 10.53
N GLU A 123 12.14 -7.88 9.79
CA GLU A 123 13.41 -8.57 9.94
C GLU A 123 14.53 -7.54 10.06
N GLU A 124 15.44 -7.74 11.02
CA GLU A 124 16.65 -6.91 11.18
C GLU A 124 16.38 -5.39 11.10
N ASN A 125 15.33 -4.91 11.79
CA ASN A 125 14.87 -3.51 11.75
C ASN A 125 14.38 -3.04 10.36
N GLN A 126 14.03 -3.94 9.48
CA GLN A 126 13.41 -3.62 8.19
C GLN A 126 11.97 -4.10 8.17
N VAL A 127 11.10 -3.25 7.65
CA VAL A 127 9.71 -3.60 7.38
C VAL A 127 9.60 -3.90 5.88
N VAL A 128 9.11 -5.08 5.57
CA VAL A 128 8.64 -5.44 4.23
C VAL A 128 7.14 -5.60 4.30
N CYS A 129 6.43 -4.94 3.40
CA CYS A 129 4.98 -4.92 3.38
C CYS A 129 4.49 -5.23 1.97
N GLY A 130 3.41 -5.97 1.85
CA GLY A 130 2.84 -6.33 0.54
C GLY A 130 1.39 -6.75 0.63
N SER A 131 0.75 -6.81 -0.51
CA SER A 131 -0.66 -7.17 -0.64
C SER A 131 -0.93 -8.68 -0.64
N GLN A 132 0.14 -9.49 -0.60
CA GLN A 132 0.04 -10.96 -0.47
C GLN A 132 1.24 -11.52 0.30
N PRO A 133 1.05 -12.53 1.18
CA PRO A 133 2.15 -13.13 1.93
C PRO A 133 3.18 -13.82 1.02
N ASN A 134 2.75 -14.40 -0.10
CA ASN A 134 3.64 -15.08 -1.04
C ASN A 134 4.63 -14.13 -1.73
N ILE A 135 4.25 -12.86 -1.95
CA ILE A 135 5.16 -11.84 -2.46
C ILE A 135 6.24 -11.55 -1.43
N ILE A 136 5.85 -11.33 -0.17
CA ILE A 136 6.78 -11.10 0.91
C ILE A 136 7.74 -12.28 1.05
N ALA A 137 7.22 -13.51 1.09
CA ALA A 137 8.02 -14.72 1.20
C ALA A 137 9.04 -14.87 0.06
N ARG A 138 8.66 -14.50 -1.16
CA ARG A 138 9.53 -14.62 -2.33
C ARG A 138 10.70 -13.62 -2.34
N PHE A 139 10.44 -12.39 -1.88
CA PHE A 139 11.39 -11.28 -2.03
C PHE A 139 12.09 -10.86 -0.73
N SER A 140 11.61 -11.27 0.44
CA SER A 140 12.25 -10.97 1.72
C SER A 140 12.77 -12.19 2.47
N ASN A 141 12.44 -13.40 2.03
CA ASN A 141 12.83 -14.67 2.66
C ASN A 141 12.62 -14.67 4.18
N PRO A 142 11.41 -14.36 4.66
CA PRO A 142 11.15 -14.22 6.08
C PRO A 142 11.34 -15.55 6.81
N LYS A 143 11.90 -15.50 8.01
CA LYS A 143 11.92 -16.65 8.92
C LYS A 143 10.53 -16.87 9.47
N VAL A 144 9.74 -17.66 8.78
CA VAL A 144 8.37 -18.01 9.21
C VAL A 144 8.47 -18.94 10.41
N LYS A 145 7.88 -18.53 11.54
CA LYS A 145 7.66 -19.42 12.69
C LYS A 145 6.21 -19.89 12.65
N ALA A 146 6.01 -21.18 12.84
CA ALA A 146 4.67 -21.70 13.08
C ALA A 146 4.08 -21.03 14.33
N SER A 147 2.81 -20.65 14.27
CA SER A 147 2.10 -20.18 15.46
C SER A 147 2.05 -21.29 16.49
N SER A 148 2.36 -20.96 17.75
CA SER A 148 2.12 -21.85 18.89
C SER A 148 0.74 -21.62 19.52
N ASP A 149 -0.08 -20.75 18.93
CA ASP A 149 -1.44 -20.48 19.40
C ASP A 149 -2.35 -21.65 19.03
N PRO A 150 -2.90 -22.39 20.01
CA PRO A 150 -3.76 -23.53 19.74
C PRO A 150 -5.05 -23.16 18.99
N LEU A 151 -5.50 -21.91 19.04
CA LEU A 151 -6.67 -21.43 18.30
C LEU A 151 -6.43 -21.29 16.79
N LEU A 152 -5.16 -21.29 16.34
CA LEU A 152 -4.80 -21.19 14.92
C LEU A 152 -4.41 -22.54 14.29
N ILE A 153 -4.42 -23.62 15.08
CA ILE A 153 -4.03 -24.97 14.62
C ILE A 153 -5.24 -25.75 14.08
N ASP A 154 -6.46 -25.33 14.37
CA ASP A 154 -7.71 -26.04 14.03
C ASP A 154 -8.44 -25.49 12.78
N PHE A 155 -7.71 -24.85 11.84
CA PHE A 155 -8.25 -24.45 10.55
C PHE A 155 -7.56 -25.11 9.38
#